data_41de54240e4a40d7c36c767b089341b9
#
_entry.id   41de54240e4a40d7c36c767b089341b9
#
_cell.length_a   1.000
_cell.length_b   1.000
_cell.length_c   1.000
_cell.angle_alpha   90.00
_cell.angle_beta   90.00
_cell.angle_gamma   90.00
#
_symmetry.space_group_name_H-M   'P 1'
#
loop_
_entity.id
_entity.type
_entity.pdbx_description
1 polymer ?
#
loop_
_entity_poly.entity_id
_entity_poly.type
_entity_poly.pdbx_seq_one_letter_code
_entity_poly.pdbx_strand_id
1 'polypeptide(L)'
;MHQNKLLFALFIPMFGLAQRSQPKMDIRSCDTLVTQGKYVEAIYCLEAHYTANPQGPSYEKLLDVYLLNTDTSGALKLVRRQSKQYGAARPQYTVDYWVLSKKLGKRGPSWEDIELQVVKNPYSSRAVARVLEKYGLLKEAVGLYELAEQRQPKLNVSFEKAQLYAQLGEIDDQYTAYLKAIDENRGYLNSIKQRITQNIGDDEAGAHAEAAKKALISRIQAGGNTDIFESLLLFIYRELGEYERAFRWLKAKAKNDDFRANELINIARDARDIENYWLASEVYDFIIYSHPRSIRDGWLNQALKEQLAVLSRIDPVKANALVSDFSGNECGNCFSWELAREEYNIQRLPIDSTAALGYASIMENLRNSYPQPLFQGLTYKSYAGVLQILGKFDQALIEFARAETLLGDSKEGDQSRLARAMCAFYDGDIAWAKTQLEVLLKSTSKEIANDALENALLIAANSVEDTSYEGLQIIRKPMLLEIMGQKEAALMAYEQAQKVLIANEVYDDLLLKKGKLELELALDKNAANTFLILQNAAGEGMWRQEAYFYYGKALFNLKDPKAEQAVEDYLLKFPNGFYTEKARAMYRTFST
;
A
#
# COMPACT_ATOMS: atom_id res chain seq x y z
N MET A 1 50.16 87.71 61.06
CA MET A 1 51.06 86.96 60.14
C MET A 1 50.57 85.51 60.11
N HIS A 2 50.11 85.08 59.11
CA HIS A 2 49.81 83.82 58.49
C HIS A 2 48.38 83.78 57.82
N GLN A 3 48.41 83.73 56.51
CA GLN A 3 47.24 83.63 55.66
C GLN A 3 46.81 82.18 55.56
N ASN A 4 45.50 81.95 55.79
CA ASN A 4 44.87 80.71 55.49
C ASN A 4 44.29 80.79 54.05
N LYS A 5 44.76 79.92 53.18
CA LYS A 5 44.11 79.67 51.84
C LYS A 5 43.15 78.55 51.98
N LEU A 6 41.86 78.87 51.82
CA LEU A 6 40.79 77.88 51.62
C LEU A 6 40.90 77.26 50.22
N LEU A 7 41.00 75.94 50.12
CA LEU A 7 40.81 75.16 48.92
C LEU A 7 39.33 74.74 48.83
N PHE A 8 38.67 75.23 47.78
CA PHE A 8 37.36 74.73 47.41
C PHE A 8 37.56 73.44 46.60
N ALA A 9 37.11 72.31 47.12
CA ALA A 9 37.04 71.05 46.42
C ALA A 9 35.68 70.98 45.68
N LEU A 10 35.70 71.02 44.35
CA LEU A 10 34.52 70.73 43.47
C LEU A 10 34.24 69.23 43.51
N PHE A 11 33.10 68.88 44.10
CA PHE A 11 32.48 67.57 43.97
C PHE A 11 31.79 67.49 42.64
N ILE A 12 32.37 66.76 41.68
CA ILE A 12 31.66 66.31 40.43
C ILE A 12 31.02 64.96 40.76
N PRO A 13 29.67 64.84 40.68
CA PRO A 13 29.05 63.54 40.80
C PRO A 13 29.33 62.73 39.54
N MET A 14 30.12 61.69 39.64
CA MET A 14 30.21 60.62 38.63
C MET A 14 28.86 59.96 38.48
N PHE A 15 28.07 60.38 37.49
CA PHE A 15 26.97 59.57 36.99
C PHE A 15 27.58 58.38 36.25
N GLY A 16 27.71 57.25 36.97
CA GLY A 16 27.98 55.97 36.37
C GLY A 16 26.79 55.62 35.47
N LEU A 17 26.97 55.69 34.20
CA LEU A 17 26.09 55.06 33.20
C LEU A 17 26.16 53.55 33.42
N ALA A 18 25.28 53.04 34.29
CA ALA A 18 24.99 51.62 34.32
C ALA A 18 24.37 51.27 32.94
N GLN A 19 25.18 50.75 32.05
CA GLN A 19 24.67 49.99 30.91
C GLN A 19 23.86 48.81 31.52
N ARG A 20 22.55 49.01 31.63
CA ARG A 20 21.63 47.90 31.81
C ARG A 20 21.84 46.96 30.63
N SER A 21 22.53 45.86 30.86
CA SER A 21 22.47 44.70 29.97
C SER A 21 21.00 44.31 29.86
N GLN A 22 20.37 44.67 28.76
CA GLN A 22 19.05 44.16 28.47
C GLN A 22 19.10 42.62 28.52
N PRO A 23 18.15 41.96 29.18
CA PRO A 23 18.08 40.50 29.16
C PRO A 23 18.04 40.07 27.69
N LYS A 24 18.98 39.16 27.30
CA LYS A 24 18.92 38.50 26.00
C LYS A 24 17.58 37.77 25.98
N MET A 25 16.57 38.38 25.34
CA MET A 25 15.32 37.67 25.07
C MET A 25 15.67 36.46 24.20
N ASP A 26 15.18 35.30 24.58
CA ASP A 26 15.33 34.09 23.75
C ASP A 26 14.60 34.31 22.41
N ILE A 27 15.14 33.79 21.31
CA ILE A 27 14.53 33.87 19.98
C ILE A 27 13.10 33.32 19.98
N ARG A 28 12.78 32.37 20.88
CA ARG A 28 11.42 31.87 21.10
C ARG A 28 10.46 32.93 21.63
N SER A 29 10.95 33.88 22.41
CA SER A 29 10.14 35.01 22.87
C SER A 29 9.76 35.93 21.72
N CYS A 30 10.65 36.11 20.73
CA CYS A 30 10.33 36.86 19.53
C CYS A 30 9.26 36.12 18.69
N ASP A 31 9.32 34.81 18.57
CA ASP A 31 8.30 33.99 17.87
C ASP A 31 6.92 34.15 18.54
N THR A 32 6.86 34.20 19.88
CA THR A 32 5.61 34.44 20.60
C THR A 32 5.01 35.81 20.29
N LEU A 33 5.83 36.86 20.14
CA LEU A 33 5.37 38.19 19.71
C LEU A 33 4.78 38.16 18.28
N VAL A 34 5.40 37.39 17.38
CA VAL A 34 4.90 37.21 16.01
C VAL A 34 3.52 36.53 16.02
N THR A 35 3.37 35.46 16.79
CA THR A 35 2.08 34.72 16.88
C THR A 35 0.97 35.56 17.54
N GLN A 36 1.32 36.53 18.38
CA GLN A 36 0.39 37.50 18.97
C GLN A 36 0.06 38.69 18.06
N GLY A 37 0.63 38.76 16.85
CA GLY A 37 0.45 39.89 15.93
C GLY A 37 1.18 41.17 16.36
N LYS A 38 2.06 41.13 17.36
CA LYS A 38 2.86 42.26 17.88
C LYS A 38 4.14 42.46 17.05
N TYR A 39 3.95 42.76 15.75
CA TYR A 39 5.06 42.77 14.79
C TYR A 39 6.12 43.84 15.09
N VAL A 40 5.76 45.03 15.57
CA VAL A 40 6.72 46.09 15.92
C VAL A 40 7.66 45.65 17.06
N GLU A 41 7.10 45.03 18.11
CA GLU A 41 7.87 44.49 19.23
C GLU A 41 8.74 43.31 18.78
N ALA A 42 8.19 42.43 17.91
CA ALA A 42 8.91 41.30 17.33
C ALA A 42 10.11 41.76 16.46
N ILE A 43 9.95 42.83 15.66
CA ILE A 43 11.05 43.43 14.89
C ILE A 43 12.16 43.88 15.82
N TYR A 44 11.83 44.62 16.89
CA TYR A 44 12.83 45.08 17.84
C TYR A 44 13.60 43.93 18.50
N CYS A 45 12.86 42.87 18.90
CA CYS A 45 13.43 41.66 19.45
C CYS A 45 14.37 40.94 18.45
N LEU A 46 13.93 40.75 17.21
CA LEU A 46 14.67 40.06 16.17
C LEU A 46 15.87 40.86 15.64
N GLU A 47 15.83 42.23 15.64
CA GLU A 47 16.98 43.05 15.31
C GLU A 47 18.14 42.88 16.26
N ALA A 48 17.88 42.72 17.58
CA ALA A 48 18.90 42.41 18.55
C ALA A 48 19.57 41.05 18.25
N HIS A 49 18.75 40.02 17.93
CA HIS A 49 19.27 38.70 17.54
C HIS A 49 20.05 38.74 16.21
N TYR A 50 19.52 39.45 15.21
CA TYR A 50 20.19 39.64 13.94
C TYR A 50 21.53 40.35 14.09
N THR A 51 21.61 41.35 14.96
CA THR A 51 22.89 42.07 15.23
C THR A 51 23.94 41.12 15.84
N ALA A 52 23.52 40.21 16.69
CA ALA A 52 24.42 39.22 17.30
C ALA A 52 24.83 38.10 16.33
N ASN A 53 23.89 37.66 15.45
CA ASN A 53 24.12 36.65 14.42
C ASN A 53 23.40 37.01 13.11
N PRO A 54 24.03 37.75 12.22
CA PRO A 54 23.40 38.28 11.00
C PRO A 54 23.19 37.24 9.90
N GLN A 55 23.53 35.98 10.14
CA GLN A 55 23.40 34.91 9.14
C GLN A 55 22.44 33.82 9.64
N GLY A 56 21.58 33.32 8.75
CA GLY A 56 20.68 32.21 9.04
C GLY A 56 19.32 32.63 9.61
N PRO A 57 18.76 31.86 10.58
CA PRO A 57 17.36 31.98 10.98
C PRO A 57 16.93 33.37 11.47
N SER A 58 17.84 34.12 12.12
CA SER A 58 17.54 35.48 12.60
C SER A 58 17.27 36.47 11.46
N TYR A 59 18.01 36.34 10.35
CA TYR A 59 17.78 37.13 9.16
C TYR A 59 16.43 36.81 8.52
N GLU A 60 16.17 35.52 8.29
CA GLU A 60 14.95 35.07 7.63
C GLU A 60 13.70 35.48 8.42
N LYS A 61 13.69 35.23 9.73
CA LYS A 61 12.60 35.65 10.62
C LYS A 61 12.40 37.17 10.64
N LEU A 62 13.48 37.93 10.72
CA LEU A 62 13.38 39.38 10.72
C LEU A 62 12.80 39.91 9.41
N LEU A 63 13.23 39.35 8.27
CA LEU A 63 12.70 39.72 6.96
C LEU A 63 11.22 39.39 6.86
N ASP A 64 10.79 38.18 7.30
CA ASP A 64 9.40 37.76 7.29
C ASP A 64 8.53 38.70 8.13
N VAL A 65 9.00 39.07 9.33
CA VAL A 65 8.22 40.00 10.21
C VAL A 65 8.15 41.41 9.66
N TYR A 66 9.20 41.92 9.00
CA TYR A 66 9.10 43.19 8.28
C TYR A 66 8.03 43.14 7.18
N LEU A 67 7.96 42.01 6.44
CA LEU A 67 6.96 41.84 5.38
C LEU A 67 5.54 41.69 5.95
N LEU A 68 5.38 40.96 7.05
CA LEU A 68 4.09 40.83 7.76
C LEU A 68 3.61 42.17 8.31
N ASN A 69 4.52 42.99 8.82
CA ASN A 69 4.22 44.35 9.30
C ASN A 69 4.06 45.39 8.19
N THR A 70 4.12 44.96 6.91
CA THR A 70 4.10 45.86 5.76
C THR A 70 5.21 46.97 5.74
N ASP A 71 6.24 46.82 6.58
CA ASP A 71 7.40 47.73 6.60
C ASP A 71 8.37 47.40 5.47
N THR A 72 7.95 47.77 4.27
CA THR A 72 8.76 47.58 3.06
C THR A 72 10.09 48.36 3.06
N SER A 73 10.16 49.47 3.81
CA SER A 73 11.38 50.24 3.96
C SER A 73 12.42 49.55 4.83
N GLY A 74 11.99 49.02 5.97
CA GLY A 74 12.81 48.18 6.86
C GLY A 74 13.30 46.91 6.17
N ALA A 75 12.39 46.19 5.50
CA ALA A 75 12.72 44.99 4.73
C ALA A 75 13.78 45.30 3.65
N LEU A 76 13.59 46.37 2.85
CA LEU A 76 14.55 46.75 1.79
C LEU A 76 15.93 47.11 2.33
N LYS A 77 15.98 47.86 3.45
CA LYS A 77 17.25 48.18 4.12
C LYS A 77 17.97 46.91 4.64
N LEU A 78 17.21 45.99 5.20
CA LEU A 78 17.73 44.69 5.71
C LEU A 78 18.36 43.87 4.56
N VAL A 79 17.59 43.58 3.50
CA VAL A 79 18.07 42.77 2.36
C VAL A 79 19.24 43.42 1.63
N ARG A 80 19.23 44.75 1.47
CA ARG A 80 20.35 45.49 0.89
C ARG A 80 21.63 45.36 1.71
N ARG A 81 21.55 45.51 3.04
CA ARG A 81 22.68 45.33 3.96
C ARG A 81 23.20 43.89 3.88
N GLN A 82 22.30 42.90 3.94
CA GLN A 82 22.62 41.49 3.91
C GLN A 82 23.30 41.07 2.60
N SER A 83 22.73 41.48 1.46
CA SER A 83 23.31 41.23 0.14
C SER A 83 24.69 41.85 -0.04
N LYS A 84 24.87 43.12 0.39
CA LYS A 84 26.18 43.77 0.34
C LYS A 84 27.25 43.08 1.15
N GLN A 85 26.91 42.60 2.34
CA GLN A 85 27.87 42.04 3.27
C GLN A 85 28.16 40.58 2.97
N TYR A 86 27.17 39.80 2.56
CA TYR A 86 27.26 38.34 2.45
C TYR A 86 26.88 37.78 1.09
N GLY A 87 26.31 38.59 0.17
CA GLY A 87 25.76 38.13 -1.11
C GLY A 87 26.80 37.45 -1.99
N ALA A 88 28.05 37.84 -1.96
CA ALA A 88 29.11 37.20 -2.75
C ALA A 88 29.37 35.72 -2.32
N ALA A 89 29.26 35.44 -1.02
CA ALA A 89 29.45 34.08 -0.49
C ALA A 89 28.11 33.28 -0.39
N ARG A 90 26.99 33.99 -0.33
CA ARG A 90 25.65 33.43 -0.16
C ARG A 90 24.66 34.12 -1.11
N PRO A 91 24.60 33.70 -2.39
CA PRO A 91 23.81 34.34 -3.44
C PRO A 91 22.31 34.45 -3.14
N GLN A 92 21.76 33.58 -2.28
CA GLN A 92 20.35 33.64 -1.86
C GLN A 92 19.97 35.02 -1.27
N TYR A 93 20.89 35.72 -0.60
CA TYR A 93 20.62 37.06 -0.07
C TYR A 93 20.54 38.12 -1.18
N THR A 94 21.17 37.88 -2.31
CA THR A 94 21.04 38.75 -3.49
C THR A 94 19.67 38.59 -4.13
N VAL A 95 19.09 37.37 -4.05
CA VAL A 95 17.71 37.11 -4.54
C VAL A 95 16.70 37.91 -3.74
N ASP A 96 16.75 37.85 -2.39
CA ASP A 96 15.85 38.66 -1.55
C ASP A 96 15.90 40.14 -1.92
N TYR A 97 17.11 40.67 -2.13
CA TYR A 97 17.27 42.09 -2.53
C TYR A 97 16.74 42.37 -3.93
N TRP A 98 16.98 41.46 -4.89
CA TRP A 98 16.45 41.56 -6.25
C TRP A 98 14.92 41.58 -6.27
N VAL A 99 14.30 40.58 -5.61
CA VAL A 99 12.83 40.45 -5.58
C VAL A 99 12.18 41.70 -4.96
N LEU A 100 12.65 42.14 -3.79
CA LEU A 100 12.07 43.26 -3.09
C LEU A 100 12.31 44.60 -3.83
N SER A 101 13.50 44.79 -4.40
CA SER A 101 13.77 46.01 -5.17
C SER A 101 12.91 46.09 -6.43
N LYS A 102 12.73 44.97 -7.16
CA LYS A 102 11.85 44.87 -8.33
C LYS A 102 10.39 45.16 -7.95
N LYS A 103 9.89 44.54 -6.88
CA LYS A 103 8.51 44.71 -6.38
C LYS A 103 8.22 46.17 -5.96
N LEU A 104 9.20 46.87 -5.43
CA LEU A 104 9.08 48.25 -4.96
C LEU A 104 9.48 49.30 -5.99
N GLY A 105 9.86 48.91 -7.21
CA GLY A 105 10.36 49.82 -8.24
C GLY A 105 11.63 50.57 -7.84
N LYS A 106 12.48 49.93 -7.02
CA LYS A 106 13.74 50.51 -6.54
C LYS A 106 14.94 49.89 -7.27
N ARG A 107 16.06 50.63 -7.32
CA ARG A 107 17.31 50.14 -7.90
C ARG A 107 17.87 49.00 -7.01
N GLY A 108 18.13 47.87 -7.61
CA GLY A 108 18.68 46.66 -6.97
C GLY A 108 19.63 45.91 -7.90
N PRO A 109 20.09 44.70 -7.52
CA PRO A 109 20.84 43.82 -8.40
C PRO A 109 20.00 43.43 -9.61
N SER A 110 20.67 42.98 -10.68
CA SER A 110 20.00 42.45 -11.87
C SER A 110 19.82 40.91 -11.74
N TRP A 111 19.03 40.32 -12.64
CA TRP A 111 18.91 38.86 -12.72
C TRP A 111 20.24 38.21 -13.14
N GLU A 112 20.94 38.87 -14.08
CA GLU A 112 22.25 38.45 -14.58
C GLU A 112 23.31 38.40 -13.46
N ASP A 113 23.22 39.29 -12.45
CA ASP A 113 24.10 39.25 -11.27
C ASP A 113 23.90 37.94 -10.46
N ILE A 114 22.66 37.45 -10.35
CA ILE A 114 22.32 36.20 -9.67
C ILE A 114 22.81 35.02 -10.48
N GLU A 115 22.53 34.97 -11.77
CA GLU A 115 23.01 33.92 -12.67
C GLU A 115 24.54 33.83 -12.65
N LEU A 116 25.25 34.95 -12.70
CA LEU A 116 26.71 34.99 -12.64
C LEU A 116 27.25 34.38 -11.34
N GLN A 117 26.56 34.61 -10.23
CA GLN A 117 26.94 34.01 -8.93
C GLN A 117 26.76 32.50 -8.93
N VAL A 118 25.65 32.00 -9.51
CA VAL A 118 25.40 30.55 -9.65
C VAL A 118 26.38 29.91 -10.63
N VAL A 119 26.73 30.59 -11.73
CA VAL A 119 27.77 30.13 -12.67
C VAL A 119 29.13 30.00 -12.00
N LYS A 120 29.50 30.94 -11.10
CA LYS A 120 30.75 30.86 -10.33
C LYS A 120 30.72 29.76 -9.26
N ASN A 121 29.58 29.50 -8.66
CA ASN A 121 29.40 28.46 -7.65
C ASN A 121 28.09 27.69 -7.87
N PRO A 122 28.05 26.67 -8.75
CA PRO A 122 26.85 25.90 -9.06
C PRO A 122 26.17 25.25 -7.85
N TYR A 123 26.91 24.91 -6.81
CA TYR A 123 26.38 24.33 -5.58
C TYR A 123 25.47 25.29 -4.79
N SER A 124 25.59 26.61 -5.04
CA SER A 124 24.70 27.61 -4.42
C SER A 124 23.28 27.60 -5.00
N SER A 125 23.06 26.95 -6.15
CA SER A 125 21.76 26.90 -6.84
C SER A 125 20.64 26.42 -5.92
N ARG A 126 20.88 25.43 -5.04
CA ARG A 126 19.87 24.96 -4.07
C ARG A 126 19.38 26.05 -3.11
N ALA A 127 20.33 26.84 -2.58
CA ALA A 127 19.98 27.92 -1.65
C ALA A 127 19.24 29.06 -2.37
N VAL A 128 19.66 29.36 -3.59
CA VAL A 128 19.04 30.39 -4.44
C VAL A 128 17.63 29.96 -4.87
N ALA A 129 17.48 28.75 -5.39
CA ALA A 129 16.21 28.21 -5.84
C ALA A 129 15.16 28.16 -4.72
N ARG A 130 15.57 27.76 -3.49
CA ARG A 130 14.67 27.77 -2.32
C ARG A 130 14.10 29.15 -2.02
N VAL A 131 14.90 30.20 -2.19
CA VAL A 131 14.41 31.58 -1.98
C VAL A 131 13.47 31.98 -3.11
N LEU A 132 13.77 31.63 -4.36
CA LEU A 132 12.87 31.85 -5.50
C LEU A 132 11.53 31.13 -5.31
N GLU A 133 11.57 29.88 -4.87
CA GLU A 133 10.38 29.09 -4.56
C GLU A 133 9.51 29.79 -3.48
N LYS A 134 10.11 30.30 -2.41
CA LYS A 134 9.44 31.08 -1.36
C LYS A 134 8.68 32.29 -1.95
N TYR A 135 9.20 32.90 -3.02
CA TYR A 135 8.55 34.00 -3.70
C TYR A 135 7.63 33.60 -4.87
N GLY A 136 7.42 32.30 -5.10
CA GLY A 136 6.60 31.77 -6.19
C GLY A 136 7.24 31.86 -7.56
N LEU A 137 8.55 32.13 -7.63
CA LEU A 137 9.33 32.28 -8.86
C LEU A 137 9.89 30.91 -9.31
N LEU A 138 8.96 30.00 -9.60
CA LEU A 138 9.29 28.60 -9.84
C LEU A 138 10.05 28.38 -11.16
N LYS A 139 9.68 29.11 -12.22
CA LYS A 139 10.36 29.01 -13.52
C LYS A 139 11.79 29.50 -13.46
N GLU A 140 12.02 30.60 -12.76
CA GLU A 140 13.36 31.14 -12.51
C GLU A 140 14.21 30.14 -11.68
N ALA A 141 13.60 29.46 -10.72
CA ALA A 141 14.28 28.44 -9.93
C ALA A 141 14.70 27.22 -10.79
N VAL A 142 13.83 26.75 -11.69
CA VAL A 142 14.15 25.69 -12.66
C VAL A 142 15.30 26.13 -13.57
N GLY A 143 15.20 27.33 -14.18
CA GLY A 143 16.25 27.84 -15.07
C GLY A 143 17.61 27.95 -14.40
N LEU A 144 17.66 28.34 -13.10
CA LEU A 144 18.93 28.37 -12.36
C LEU A 144 19.49 26.97 -12.09
N TYR A 145 18.66 25.96 -11.85
CA TYR A 145 19.14 24.58 -11.75
C TYR A 145 19.71 24.10 -13.10
N GLU A 146 19.07 24.44 -14.22
CA GLU A 146 19.57 24.09 -15.56
C GLU A 146 20.91 24.77 -15.86
N LEU A 147 21.05 26.05 -15.53
CA LEU A 147 22.29 26.78 -15.64
C LEU A 147 23.40 26.14 -14.77
N ALA A 148 23.06 25.74 -13.55
CA ALA A 148 24.00 25.10 -12.64
C ALA A 148 24.45 23.72 -13.15
N GLU A 149 23.53 22.90 -13.69
CA GLU A 149 23.83 21.59 -14.30
C GLU A 149 24.72 21.73 -15.53
N GLN A 150 24.49 22.73 -16.40
CA GLN A 150 25.33 23.01 -17.55
C GLN A 150 26.79 23.32 -17.15
N ARG A 151 26.98 23.98 -16.01
CA ARG A 151 28.31 24.33 -15.48
C ARG A 151 28.95 23.20 -14.69
N GLN A 152 28.13 22.42 -14.00
CA GLN A 152 28.55 21.29 -13.19
C GLN A 152 27.67 20.05 -13.49
N PRO A 153 27.99 19.26 -14.50
CA PRO A 153 27.18 18.11 -14.92
C PRO A 153 26.97 17.02 -13.85
N LYS A 154 27.80 17.00 -12.81
CA LYS A 154 27.66 16.09 -11.65
C LYS A 154 26.83 16.66 -10.51
N LEU A 155 26.17 17.79 -10.72
CA LEU A 155 25.30 18.38 -9.72
C LEU A 155 23.96 17.65 -9.70
N ASN A 156 23.69 16.92 -8.64
CA ASN A 156 22.47 16.10 -8.52
C ASN A 156 21.31 16.97 -8.00
N VAL A 157 20.59 17.64 -8.88
CA VAL A 157 19.46 18.54 -8.56
C VAL A 157 18.16 18.13 -9.26
N SER A 158 18.14 16.98 -9.92
CA SER A 158 16.98 16.55 -10.70
C SER A 158 15.76 16.25 -9.81
N PHE A 159 15.98 15.83 -8.56
CA PHE A 159 14.87 15.61 -7.62
C PHE A 159 14.19 16.93 -7.22
N GLU A 160 14.97 17.97 -6.93
CA GLU A 160 14.47 19.31 -6.62
C GLU A 160 13.76 19.92 -7.84
N LYS A 161 14.31 19.73 -9.06
CA LYS A 161 13.65 20.17 -10.31
C LYS A 161 12.29 19.48 -10.47
N ALA A 162 12.21 18.17 -10.23
CA ALA A 162 10.95 17.44 -10.33
C ALA A 162 9.88 17.97 -9.37
N GLN A 163 10.27 18.44 -8.19
CA GLN A 163 9.34 19.08 -7.24
C GLN A 163 8.83 20.43 -7.74
N LEU A 164 9.69 21.21 -8.40
CA LEU A 164 9.29 22.49 -9.01
C LEU A 164 8.36 22.26 -10.21
N TYR A 165 8.66 21.31 -11.07
CA TYR A 165 7.77 20.93 -12.18
C TYR A 165 6.39 20.47 -11.71
N ALA A 166 6.33 19.71 -10.59
CA ALA A 166 5.07 19.35 -9.97
C ALA A 166 4.25 20.56 -9.53
N GLN A 167 4.89 21.58 -8.92
CA GLN A 167 4.23 22.84 -8.55
C GLN A 167 3.80 23.68 -9.76
N LEU A 168 4.52 23.57 -10.88
CA LEU A 168 4.19 24.24 -12.13
C LEU A 168 3.10 23.54 -12.94
N GLY A 169 2.75 22.28 -12.59
CA GLY A 169 1.84 21.44 -13.37
C GLY A 169 2.46 20.89 -14.67
N GLU A 170 3.79 20.95 -14.80
CA GLU A 170 4.55 20.44 -15.94
C GLU A 170 4.83 18.94 -15.76
N ILE A 171 3.80 18.10 -15.99
CA ILE A 171 3.77 16.69 -15.62
C ILE A 171 4.84 15.86 -16.36
N ASP A 172 5.02 16.06 -17.68
CA ASP A 172 6.01 15.32 -18.47
C ASP A 172 7.44 15.60 -17.98
N ASP A 173 7.77 16.87 -17.69
CA ASP A 173 9.07 17.28 -17.19
C ASP A 173 9.33 16.79 -15.77
N GLN A 174 8.28 16.77 -14.94
CA GLN A 174 8.33 16.19 -13.59
C GLN A 174 8.81 14.73 -13.62
N TYR A 175 8.18 13.89 -14.43
CA TYR A 175 8.56 12.48 -14.50
C TYR A 175 9.92 12.26 -15.13
N THR A 176 10.26 13.03 -16.16
CA THR A 176 11.61 13.01 -16.75
C THR A 176 12.68 13.34 -15.72
N ALA A 177 12.43 14.37 -14.90
CA ALA A 177 13.34 14.77 -13.83
C ALA A 177 13.41 13.72 -12.69
N TYR A 178 12.31 13.07 -12.34
CA TYR A 178 12.33 11.95 -11.39
C TYR A 178 13.21 10.79 -11.85
N LEU A 179 13.11 10.38 -13.13
CA LEU A 179 13.93 9.28 -13.64
C LEU A 179 15.41 9.67 -13.66
N LYS A 180 15.72 10.91 -14.04
CA LYS A 180 17.10 11.42 -13.97
C LYS A 180 17.62 11.44 -12.53
N ALA A 181 16.79 11.80 -11.54
CA ALA A 181 17.16 11.77 -10.13
C ALA A 181 17.51 10.34 -9.65
N ILE A 182 16.82 9.30 -10.14
CA ILE A 182 17.15 7.89 -9.86
C ILE A 182 18.51 7.53 -10.47
N ASP A 183 18.81 7.99 -11.69
CA ASP A 183 20.13 7.78 -12.31
C ASP A 183 21.24 8.48 -11.51
N GLU A 184 20.99 9.68 -11.00
CA GLU A 184 21.92 10.43 -10.17
C GLU A 184 22.16 9.79 -8.80
N ASN A 185 21.08 9.30 -8.18
CA ASN A 185 21.14 8.68 -6.84
C ASN A 185 19.97 7.70 -6.66
N ARG A 186 20.28 6.40 -6.65
CA ARG A 186 19.30 5.32 -6.44
C ARG A 186 18.53 5.41 -5.11
N GLY A 187 19.06 6.13 -4.13
CA GLY A 187 18.38 6.36 -2.85
C GLY A 187 17.03 7.09 -2.98
N TYR A 188 16.80 7.80 -4.08
CA TYR A 188 15.52 8.45 -4.36
C TYR A 188 14.40 7.49 -4.82
N LEU A 189 14.71 6.25 -5.21
CA LEU A 189 13.75 5.32 -5.80
C LEU A 189 12.48 5.14 -4.97
N ASN A 190 12.63 4.88 -3.66
CA ASN A 190 11.47 4.66 -2.79
C ASN A 190 10.62 5.92 -2.60
N SER A 191 11.25 7.09 -2.45
CA SER A 191 10.54 8.35 -2.33
C SER A 191 9.81 8.72 -3.62
N ILE A 192 10.43 8.46 -4.78
CA ILE A 192 9.81 8.70 -6.09
C ILE A 192 8.66 7.72 -6.32
N LYS A 193 8.85 6.43 -5.98
CA LYS A 193 7.81 5.42 -6.08
C LYS A 193 6.56 5.82 -5.27
N GLN A 194 6.74 6.25 -4.03
CA GLN A 194 5.65 6.75 -3.18
C GLN A 194 4.93 7.95 -3.79
N ARG A 195 5.66 8.91 -4.37
CA ARG A 195 5.07 10.08 -5.03
C ARG A 195 4.29 9.68 -6.30
N ILE A 196 4.81 8.74 -7.07
CA ILE A 196 4.12 8.20 -8.24
C ILE A 196 2.77 7.59 -7.82
N THR A 197 2.77 6.73 -6.79
CA THR A 197 1.53 6.12 -6.27
C THR A 197 0.52 7.18 -5.82
N GLN A 198 0.99 8.20 -5.08
CA GLN A 198 0.12 9.29 -4.63
C GLN A 198 -0.45 10.08 -5.81
N ASN A 199 0.41 10.53 -6.75
CA ASN A 199 -0.04 11.30 -7.90
C ASN A 199 -1.04 10.53 -8.78
N ILE A 200 -0.83 9.21 -8.97
CA ILE A 200 -1.75 8.36 -9.73
C ILE A 200 -3.08 8.17 -8.98
N GLY A 201 -3.03 8.05 -7.64
CA GLY A 201 -4.24 7.89 -6.83
C GLY A 201 -5.12 9.13 -6.80
N ASP A 202 -4.52 10.32 -6.92
CA ASP A 202 -5.22 11.61 -6.88
C ASP A 202 -5.66 12.09 -8.29
N ASP A 203 -5.28 11.38 -9.36
CA ASP A 203 -5.46 11.80 -10.77
C ASP A 203 -6.60 11.05 -11.47
N GLU A 204 -7.80 11.57 -11.38
CA GLU A 204 -8.97 11.01 -12.07
C GLU A 204 -8.83 11.00 -13.61
N ALA A 205 -8.08 11.93 -14.18
CA ALA A 205 -7.87 12.05 -15.63
C ALA A 205 -6.80 11.10 -16.18
N GLY A 206 -5.99 10.47 -15.33
CA GLY A 206 -4.93 9.54 -15.73
C GLY A 206 -3.69 10.18 -16.36
N ALA A 207 -3.55 11.51 -16.32
CA ALA A 207 -2.45 12.23 -16.96
C ALA A 207 -1.08 11.90 -16.34
N HIS A 208 -1.04 11.76 -15.01
CA HIS A 208 0.18 11.36 -14.30
C HIS A 208 0.61 9.94 -14.63
N ALA A 209 -0.35 9.00 -14.74
CA ALA A 209 -0.09 7.63 -15.11
C ALA A 209 0.51 7.53 -16.52
N GLU A 210 -0.08 8.22 -17.50
CA GLU A 210 0.40 8.22 -18.88
C GLU A 210 1.77 8.88 -19.02
N ALA A 211 2.00 10.02 -18.36
CA ALA A 211 3.30 10.69 -18.38
C ALA A 211 4.40 9.83 -17.73
N ALA A 212 4.11 9.19 -16.60
CA ALA A 212 5.05 8.29 -15.95
C ALA A 212 5.42 7.10 -16.84
N LYS A 213 4.42 6.44 -17.46
CA LYS A 213 4.65 5.31 -18.39
C LYS A 213 5.48 5.77 -19.61
N LYS A 214 5.12 6.90 -20.22
CA LYS A 214 5.82 7.48 -21.36
C LYS A 214 7.29 7.78 -21.04
N ALA A 215 7.56 8.44 -19.91
CA ALA A 215 8.92 8.77 -19.49
C ALA A 215 9.74 7.48 -19.23
N LEU A 216 9.17 6.48 -18.56
CA LEU A 216 9.83 5.19 -18.30
C LEU A 216 10.15 4.44 -19.58
N ILE A 217 9.19 4.32 -20.49
CA ILE A 217 9.41 3.63 -21.78
C ILE A 217 10.53 4.33 -22.57
N SER A 218 10.50 5.66 -22.66
CA SER A 218 11.55 6.44 -23.30
C SER A 218 12.92 6.20 -22.65
N ARG A 219 12.98 6.19 -21.31
CA ARG A 219 14.24 5.96 -20.58
C ARG A 219 14.77 4.54 -20.78
N ILE A 220 13.90 3.53 -20.82
CA ILE A 220 14.28 2.13 -21.08
C ILE A 220 14.81 1.99 -22.52
N GLN A 221 14.16 2.63 -23.50
CA GLN A 221 14.61 2.61 -24.90
C GLN A 221 15.97 3.30 -25.10
N ALA A 222 16.29 4.30 -24.31
CA ALA A 222 17.60 4.96 -24.32
C ALA A 222 18.76 4.04 -23.88
N GLY A 223 18.47 2.91 -23.28
CA GLY A 223 19.45 1.90 -22.87
C GLY A 223 20.16 2.20 -21.55
N GLY A 224 21.23 1.45 -21.28
CA GLY A 224 21.96 1.49 -20.01
C GLY A 224 21.38 0.53 -18.96
N ASN A 225 21.48 0.87 -17.67
CA ASN A 225 20.95 0.06 -16.58
C ASN A 225 19.42 0.24 -16.46
N THR A 226 18.67 -0.56 -17.23
CA THR A 226 17.22 -0.41 -17.37
C THR A 226 16.41 -1.17 -16.34
N ASP A 227 16.98 -2.12 -15.61
CA ASP A 227 16.27 -3.03 -14.70
C ASP A 227 15.40 -2.30 -13.66
N ILE A 228 15.92 -1.19 -13.09
CA ILE A 228 15.20 -0.38 -12.11
C ILE A 228 13.96 0.28 -12.74
N PHE A 229 14.11 0.82 -13.95
CA PHE A 229 13.04 1.50 -14.68
C PHE A 229 12.00 0.52 -15.19
N GLU A 230 12.41 -0.68 -15.61
CA GLU A 230 11.51 -1.77 -15.97
C GLU A 230 10.69 -2.26 -14.77
N SER A 231 11.36 -2.45 -13.63
CA SER A 231 10.66 -2.80 -12.38
C SER A 231 9.68 -1.70 -11.94
N LEU A 232 10.03 -0.42 -12.16
CA LEU A 232 9.15 0.69 -11.87
C LEU A 232 7.96 0.76 -12.85
N LEU A 233 8.17 0.45 -14.13
CA LEU A 233 7.10 0.37 -15.12
C LEU A 233 6.12 -0.76 -14.79
N LEU A 234 6.62 -1.94 -14.44
CA LEU A 234 5.80 -3.07 -14.01
C LEU A 234 5.01 -2.73 -12.73
N PHE A 235 5.65 -2.04 -11.79
CA PHE A 235 4.96 -1.54 -10.60
C PHE A 235 3.79 -0.63 -10.97
N ILE A 236 3.97 0.34 -11.88
CA ILE A 236 2.89 1.24 -12.33
C ILE A 236 1.77 0.46 -13.03
N TYR A 237 2.08 -0.48 -13.90
CA TYR A 237 1.05 -1.31 -14.52
C TYR A 237 0.21 -2.07 -13.47
N ARG A 238 0.85 -2.59 -12.41
CA ARG A 238 0.16 -3.30 -11.32
C ARG A 238 -0.73 -2.36 -10.49
N GLU A 239 -0.22 -1.18 -10.12
CA GLU A 239 -1.00 -0.16 -9.40
C GLU A 239 -2.26 0.31 -10.19
N LEU A 240 -2.18 0.31 -11.52
CA LEU A 240 -3.28 0.68 -12.41
C LEU A 240 -4.21 -0.50 -12.74
N GLY A 241 -3.89 -1.73 -12.31
CA GLY A 241 -4.61 -2.94 -12.70
C GLY A 241 -4.43 -3.31 -14.19
N GLU A 242 -3.41 -2.78 -14.87
CA GLU A 242 -3.10 -3.06 -16.29
C GLU A 242 -2.28 -4.35 -16.44
N TYR A 243 -2.76 -5.46 -15.85
CA TYR A 243 -2.01 -6.72 -15.76
C TYR A 243 -1.70 -7.36 -17.11
N GLU A 244 -2.60 -7.24 -18.12
CA GLU A 244 -2.36 -7.71 -19.48
C GLU A 244 -1.20 -6.96 -20.15
N ARG A 245 -1.04 -5.66 -19.86
CA ARG A 245 0.09 -4.87 -20.37
C ARG A 245 1.40 -5.28 -19.71
N ALA A 246 1.37 -5.48 -18.39
CA ALA A 246 2.51 -5.99 -17.65
C ALA A 246 2.95 -7.38 -18.16
N PHE A 247 2.00 -8.29 -18.36
CA PHE A 247 2.27 -9.62 -18.90
C PHE A 247 2.85 -9.57 -20.31
N ARG A 248 2.25 -8.77 -21.22
CA ARG A 248 2.78 -8.60 -22.58
C ARG A 248 4.22 -8.08 -22.59
N TRP A 249 4.52 -7.14 -21.68
CA TRP A 249 5.89 -6.63 -21.52
C TRP A 249 6.87 -7.73 -21.09
N LEU A 250 6.55 -8.49 -20.06
CA LEU A 250 7.39 -9.60 -19.57
C LEU A 250 7.53 -10.72 -20.61
N LYS A 251 6.46 -11.04 -21.32
CA LYS A 251 6.47 -12.03 -22.42
C LYS A 251 7.40 -11.62 -23.57
N ALA A 252 7.44 -10.31 -23.89
CA ALA A 252 8.36 -9.78 -24.88
C ALA A 252 9.83 -9.84 -24.42
N LYS A 253 10.08 -9.57 -23.14
CA LYS A 253 11.43 -9.64 -22.52
C LYS A 253 11.95 -11.08 -22.46
N ALA A 254 11.10 -12.02 -22.10
CA ALA A 254 11.45 -13.44 -22.02
C ALA A 254 11.98 -14.01 -23.36
N LYS A 255 11.55 -13.44 -24.50
CA LYS A 255 12.10 -13.82 -25.83
C LYS A 255 13.58 -13.46 -26.02
N ASN A 256 14.11 -12.54 -25.20
CA ASN A 256 15.49 -12.09 -25.20
C ASN A 256 16.29 -12.65 -24.01
N ASP A 257 15.94 -13.86 -23.55
CA ASP A 257 16.55 -14.56 -22.40
C ASP A 257 16.44 -13.85 -21.04
N ASP A 258 15.59 -12.83 -20.91
CA ASP A 258 15.26 -12.15 -19.64
C ASP A 258 13.92 -12.65 -19.08
N PHE A 259 13.93 -13.87 -18.52
CA PHE A 259 12.74 -14.49 -17.94
C PHE A 259 12.59 -14.16 -16.44
N ARG A 260 11.61 -13.30 -16.15
CA ARG A 260 11.34 -12.80 -14.80
C ARG A 260 10.19 -13.57 -14.16
N ALA A 261 10.47 -14.78 -13.69
CA ALA A 261 9.45 -15.67 -13.14
C ALA A 261 8.71 -15.09 -11.93
N ASN A 262 9.41 -14.40 -11.03
CA ASN A 262 8.81 -13.80 -9.84
C ASN A 262 7.79 -12.72 -10.20
N GLU A 263 8.12 -11.86 -11.16
CA GLU A 263 7.22 -10.82 -11.65
C GLU A 263 6.00 -11.43 -12.37
N LEU A 264 6.20 -12.47 -13.17
CA LEU A 264 5.11 -13.20 -13.81
C LEU A 264 4.16 -13.83 -12.78
N ILE A 265 4.70 -14.52 -11.76
CA ILE A 265 3.92 -15.11 -10.67
C ILE A 265 3.12 -14.02 -9.92
N ASN A 266 3.74 -12.87 -9.66
CA ASN A 266 3.06 -11.77 -9.00
C ASN A 266 1.90 -11.23 -9.84
N ILE A 267 2.08 -11.06 -11.16
CA ILE A 267 0.99 -10.63 -12.07
C ILE A 267 -0.14 -11.66 -12.09
N ALA A 268 0.19 -12.97 -12.15
CA ALA A 268 -0.82 -14.02 -12.12
C ALA A 268 -1.63 -14.00 -10.82
N ARG A 269 -0.97 -13.76 -9.69
CA ARG A 269 -1.63 -13.62 -8.38
C ARG A 269 -2.51 -12.39 -8.31
N ASP A 270 -2.01 -11.23 -8.73
CA ASP A 270 -2.79 -10.00 -8.78
C ASP A 270 -4.05 -10.17 -9.65
N ALA A 271 -3.90 -10.80 -10.84
CA ALA A 271 -5.02 -11.11 -11.71
C ALA A 271 -6.04 -12.06 -11.05
N ARG A 272 -5.56 -13.10 -10.36
CA ARG A 272 -6.41 -14.02 -9.59
C ARG A 272 -7.16 -13.29 -8.47
N ASP A 273 -6.49 -12.40 -7.76
CA ASP A 273 -7.05 -11.71 -6.61
C ASP A 273 -8.18 -10.72 -6.99
N ILE A 274 -8.16 -10.22 -8.25
CA ILE A 274 -9.29 -9.49 -8.85
C ILE A 274 -10.27 -10.41 -9.61
N GLU A 275 -10.10 -11.74 -9.48
CA GLU A 275 -10.93 -12.76 -10.12
C GLU A 275 -10.81 -12.84 -11.66
N ASN A 276 -9.77 -12.24 -12.25
CA ASN A 276 -9.44 -12.45 -13.67
C ASN A 276 -8.65 -13.77 -13.84
N TYR A 277 -9.35 -14.88 -13.60
CA TYR A 277 -8.76 -16.23 -13.62
C TYR A 277 -8.22 -16.62 -14.99
N TRP A 278 -8.81 -16.12 -16.08
CA TRP A 278 -8.34 -16.42 -17.44
C TRP A 278 -6.94 -15.84 -17.70
N LEU A 279 -6.71 -14.58 -17.31
CA LEU A 279 -5.39 -13.97 -17.40
C LEU A 279 -4.40 -14.69 -16.49
N ALA A 280 -4.79 -14.98 -15.24
CA ALA A 280 -3.92 -15.71 -14.32
C ALA A 280 -3.49 -17.06 -14.92
N SER A 281 -4.43 -17.81 -15.50
CA SER A 281 -4.16 -19.07 -16.19
C SER A 281 -3.20 -18.89 -17.37
N GLU A 282 -3.38 -17.87 -18.21
CA GLU A 282 -2.50 -17.61 -19.35
C GLU A 282 -1.05 -17.32 -18.90
N VAL A 283 -0.90 -16.57 -17.80
CA VAL A 283 0.42 -16.26 -17.25
C VAL A 283 1.09 -17.51 -16.68
N TYR A 284 0.37 -18.35 -15.93
CA TYR A 284 0.92 -19.61 -15.43
C TYR A 284 1.27 -20.58 -16.55
N ASP A 285 0.43 -20.72 -17.58
CA ASP A 285 0.73 -21.52 -18.76
C ASP A 285 2.02 -21.04 -19.42
N PHE A 286 2.21 -19.73 -19.54
CA PHE A 286 3.45 -19.18 -20.08
C PHE A 286 4.67 -19.57 -19.23
N ILE A 287 4.57 -19.53 -17.90
CA ILE A 287 5.65 -19.98 -17.00
C ILE A 287 5.91 -21.48 -17.18
N ILE A 288 4.87 -22.29 -17.23
CA ILE A 288 4.96 -23.75 -17.26
C ILE A 288 5.54 -24.25 -18.59
N TYR A 289 5.13 -23.69 -19.73
CA TYR A 289 5.44 -24.25 -21.05
C TYR A 289 6.51 -23.52 -21.84
N SER A 290 6.89 -22.27 -21.48
CA SER A 290 7.73 -21.43 -22.35
C SER A 290 9.23 -21.48 -22.09
N HIS A 291 9.71 -22.16 -21.04
CA HIS A 291 11.15 -22.16 -20.71
C HIS A 291 11.79 -23.55 -20.62
N PRO A 292 13.11 -23.67 -20.92
CA PRO A 292 13.86 -24.92 -20.75
C PRO A 292 13.78 -25.46 -19.31
N ARG A 293 13.69 -26.77 -19.14
CA ARG A 293 13.52 -27.45 -17.84
C ARG A 293 14.59 -27.09 -16.80
N SER A 294 15.80 -26.79 -17.23
CA SER A 294 16.95 -26.47 -16.34
C SER A 294 16.83 -25.17 -15.55
N ILE A 295 15.94 -24.25 -15.96
CA ILE A 295 15.74 -22.94 -15.29
C ILE A 295 14.49 -22.94 -14.43
N ARG A 296 13.63 -23.99 -14.51
CA ARG A 296 12.28 -24.02 -13.97
C ARG A 296 12.16 -24.54 -12.54
N ASP A 297 13.17 -25.20 -11.99
CA ASP A 297 13.01 -26.07 -10.81
C ASP A 297 12.38 -25.40 -9.58
N GLY A 298 12.62 -24.14 -9.30
CA GLY A 298 12.00 -23.44 -8.17
C GLY A 298 10.60 -22.90 -8.45
N TRP A 299 10.35 -22.37 -9.66
CA TRP A 299 9.09 -21.71 -10.01
C TRP A 299 8.06 -22.66 -10.61
N LEU A 300 8.50 -23.77 -11.23
CA LEU A 300 7.61 -24.74 -11.84
C LEU A 300 6.68 -25.36 -10.80
N ASN A 301 7.23 -25.80 -9.68
CA ASN A 301 6.47 -26.35 -8.56
C ASN A 301 5.36 -25.40 -8.09
N GLN A 302 5.69 -24.11 -7.96
CA GLN A 302 4.75 -23.07 -7.55
C GLN A 302 3.73 -22.75 -8.65
N ALA A 303 4.17 -22.59 -9.88
CA ALA A 303 3.30 -22.30 -11.01
C ALA A 303 2.29 -23.43 -11.26
N LEU A 304 2.71 -24.68 -11.20
CA LEU A 304 1.84 -25.85 -11.34
C LEU A 304 0.76 -25.90 -10.25
N LYS A 305 1.16 -25.69 -8.99
CA LYS A 305 0.21 -25.66 -7.87
C LYS A 305 -0.83 -24.55 -8.04
N GLU A 306 -0.38 -23.33 -8.36
CA GLU A 306 -1.26 -22.18 -8.48
C GLU A 306 -2.14 -22.26 -9.74
N GLN A 307 -1.60 -22.80 -10.85
CA GLN A 307 -2.36 -23.07 -12.06
C GLN A 307 -3.47 -24.11 -11.81
N LEU A 308 -3.17 -25.17 -11.10
CA LEU A 308 -4.19 -26.17 -10.74
C LEU A 308 -5.33 -25.55 -9.95
N ALA A 309 -5.03 -24.70 -8.98
CA ALA A 309 -6.04 -23.97 -8.20
C ALA A 309 -6.90 -23.03 -9.05
N VAL A 310 -6.32 -22.39 -10.07
CA VAL A 310 -7.07 -21.55 -11.02
C VAL A 310 -7.93 -22.40 -11.95
N LEU A 311 -7.33 -23.40 -12.60
CA LEU A 311 -8.02 -24.26 -13.58
C LEU A 311 -9.14 -25.07 -12.95
N SER A 312 -9.00 -25.50 -11.69
CA SER A 312 -10.07 -26.23 -10.99
C SER A 312 -11.36 -25.42 -10.88
N ARG A 313 -11.28 -24.09 -10.95
CA ARG A 313 -12.43 -23.18 -10.91
C ARG A 313 -13.02 -22.91 -12.29
N ILE A 314 -12.18 -22.71 -13.32
CA ILE A 314 -12.63 -22.19 -14.62
C ILE A 314 -12.65 -23.23 -15.73
N ASP A 315 -11.80 -24.26 -15.65
CA ASP A 315 -11.66 -25.30 -16.70
C ASP A 315 -11.19 -26.62 -16.09
N PRO A 316 -12.12 -27.42 -15.50
CA PRO A 316 -11.76 -28.71 -14.91
C PRO A 316 -11.17 -29.71 -15.91
N VAL A 317 -11.43 -29.54 -17.23
CA VAL A 317 -10.84 -30.40 -18.27
C VAL A 317 -9.35 -30.13 -18.40
N LYS A 318 -8.96 -28.87 -18.46
CA LYS A 318 -7.54 -28.48 -18.47
C LYS A 318 -6.86 -28.78 -17.14
N ALA A 319 -7.54 -28.66 -16.01
CA ALA A 319 -7.01 -29.09 -14.72
C ALA A 319 -6.61 -30.57 -14.72
N ASN A 320 -7.47 -31.44 -15.28
CA ASN A 320 -7.17 -32.86 -15.44
C ASN A 320 -5.99 -33.14 -16.38
N ALA A 321 -5.95 -32.41 -17.50
CA ALA A 321 -4.81 -32.52 -18.43
C ALA A 321 -3.51 -32.12 -17.74
N LEU A 322 -3.49 -31.02 -17.01
CA LEU A 322 -2.33 -30.57 -16.24
C LEU A 322 -1.85 -31.64 -15.24
N VAL A 323 -2.78 -32.24 -14.49
CA VAL A 323 -2.45 -33.33 -13.54
C VAL A 323 -1.86 -34.55 -14.24
N SER A 324 -2.37 -34.89 -15.43
CA SER A 324 -1.89 -36.01 -16.26
C SER A 324 -0.50 -35.73 -16.84
N ASP A 325 -0.28 -34.53 -17.40
CA ASP A 325 0.94 -34.11 -18.09
C ASP A 325 2.13 -34.03 -17.11
N PHE A 326 1.86 -33.69 -15.86
CA PHE A 326 2.87 -33.54 -14.80
C PHE A 326 2.70 -34.57 -13.68
N SER A 327 2.46 -35.84 -14.04
CA SER A 327 2.29 -36.95 -13.10
C SER A 327 3.60 -37.52 -12.55
N GLY A 328 4.76 -37.21 -13.15
CA GLY A 328 6.09 -37.69 -12.76
C GLY A 328 6.89 -36.70 -11.91
N ASN A 329 8.14 -37.08 -11.56
CA ASN A 329 9.12 -36.21 -10.90
C ASN A 329 9.70 -35.22 -11.91
N GLU A 330 8.97 -34.15 -12.19
CA GLU A 330 9.31 -33.14 -13.17
C GLU A 330 10.25 -32.04 -12.64
N CYS A 331 10.44 -31.95 -11.34
CA CYS A 331 11.30 -30.99 -10.67
C CYS A 331 12.01 -31.61 -9.44
N GLY A 332 13.20 -31.09 -9.10
CA GLY A 332 14.03 -31.67 -8.02
C GLY A 332 13.40 -31.61 -6.61
N ASN A 333 12.46 -30.69 -6.37
CA ASN A 333 11.64 -30.61 -5.17
C ASN A 333 10.22 -30.16 -5.57
N CYS A 334 9.37 -31.14 -5.83
CA CYS A 334 8.01 -30.95 -6.29
C CYS A 334 6.94 -31.09 -5.20
N PHE A 335 7.31 -31.09 -3.93
CA PHE A 335 6.40 -31.35 -2.83
C PHE A 335 5.08 -30.58 -2.91
N SER A 336 5.13 -29.27 -3.14
CA SER A 336 3.92 -28.44 -3.17
C SER A 336 2.99 -28.79 -4.33
N TRP A 337 3.55 -29.19 -5.48
CA TRP A 337 2.80 -29.68 -6.61
C TRP A 337 2.21 -31.07 -6.32
N GLU A 338 3.02 -32.00 -5.84
CA GLU A 338 2.57 -33.37 -5.53
C GLU A 338 1.44 -33.36 -4.50
N LEU A 339 1.59 -32.56 -3.43
CA LEU A 339 0.53 -32.40 -2.43
C LEU A 339 -0.75 -31.81 -3.06
N ALA A 340 -0.64 -30.72 -3.82
CA ALA A 340 -1.80 -30.09 -4.46
C ALA A 340 -2.50 -31.02 -5.47
N ARG A 341 -1.74 -31.81 -6.20
CA ARG A 341 -2.26 -32.83 -7.11
C ARG A 341 -3.06 -33.89 -6.38
N GLU A 342 -2.54 -34.41 -5.27
CA GLU A 342 -3.24 -35.44 -4.49
C GLU A 342 -4.48 -34.87 -3.77
N GLU A 343 -4.42 -33.61 -3.30
CA GLU A 343 -5.58 -32.89 -2.77
C GLU A 343 -6.68 -32.71 -3.85
N TYR A 344 -6.29 -32.37 -5.06
CA TYR A 344 -7.23 -32.24 -6.19
C TYR A 344 -7.85 -33.60 -6.55
N ASN A 345 -7.04 -34.67 -6.59
CA ASN A 345 -7.52 -36.01 -6.92
C ASN A 345 -8.52 -36.54 -5.88
N ILE A 346 -8.26 -36.37 -4.59
CA ILE A 346 -9.16 -36.86 -3.53
C ILE A 346 -10.49 -36.12 -3.51
N GLN A 347 -10.50 -34.82 -3.77
CA GLN A 347 -11.71 -34.00 -3.78
C GLN A 347 -12.70 -34.38 -4.90
N ARG A 348 -12.25 -35.09 -5.92
CA ARG A 348 -13.07 -35.53 -7.06
C ARG A 348 -13.65 -36.95 -6.89
N LEU A 349 -13.21 -37.65 -5.90
CA LEU A 349 -13.73 -38.99 -5.54
C LEU A 349 -14.84 -38.82 -4.50
N PRO A 350 -15.82 -39.75 -4.47
CA PRO A 350 -16.66 -39.87 -3.29
C PRO A 350 -15.75 -40.14 -2.07
N ILE A 351 -15.74 -39.19 -1.12
CA ILE A 351 -14.89 -39.32 0.07
C ILE A 351 -15.60 -40.28 1.03
N ASP A 352 -15.20 -41.56 0.99
CA ASP A 352 -15.58 -42.59 1.94
C ASP A 352 -14.37 -43.04 2.78
N SER A 353 -14.60 -44.00 3.67
CA SER A 353 -13.53 -44.54 4.52
C SER A 353 -12.41 -45.22 3.73
N THR A 354 -12.71 -45.80 2.56
CA THR A 354 -11.72 -46.47 1.70
C THR A 354 -10.85 -45.44 1.00
N ALA A 355 -11.45 -44.41 0.43
CA ALA A 355 -10.74 -43.27 -0.18
C ALA A 355 -9.81 -42.59 0.86
N ALA A 356 -10.28 -42.39 2.08
CA ALA A 356 -9.47 -41.79 3.15
C ALA A 356 -8.27 -42.68 3.55
N LEU A 357 -8.43 -43.98 3.60
CA LEU A 357 -7.29 -44.90 3.89
C LEU A 357 -6.27 -44.90 2.75
N GLY A 358 -6.73 -44.89 1.50
CA GLY A 358 -5.84 -44.71 0.35
C GLY A 358 -5.08 -43.39 0.41
N TYR A 359 -5.77 -42.30 0.72
CA TYR A 359 -5.16 -40.99 0.89
C TYR A 359 -4.15 -40.91 2.04
N ALA A 360 -4.45 -41.56 3.17
CA ALA A 360 -3.50 -41.70 4.29
C ALA A 360 -2.17 -42.34 3.86
N SER A 361 -2.24 -43.40 3.05
CA SER A 361 -1.05 -44.08 2.50
C SER A 361 -0.24 -43.16 1.56
N ILE A 362 -0.93 -42.38 0.71
CA ILE A 362 -0.27 -41.38 -0.16
C ILE A 362 0.44 -40.31 0.69
N MET A 363 -0.23 -39.78 1.71
CA MET A 363 0.36 -38.82 2.63
C MET A 363 1.57 -39.38 3.40
N GLU A 364 1.54 -40.64 3.76
CA GLU A 364 2.67 -41.33 4.38
C GLU A 364 3.86 -41.43 3.41
N ASN A 365 3.61 -41.79 2.17
CA ASN A 365 4.66 -41.84 1.14
C ASN A 365 5.29 -40.46 0.90
N LEU A 366 4.49 -39.42 0.86
CA LEU A 366 5.00 -38.03 0.76
C LEU A 366 5.85 -37.66 1.97
N ARG A 367 5.46 -38.01 3.20
CA ARG A 367 6.26 -37.79 4.41
C ARG A 367 7.62 -38.51 4.35
N ASN A 368 7.63 -39.73 3.83
CA ASN A 368 8.88 -40.49 3.66
C ASN A 368 9.80 -39.90 2.60
N SER A 369 9.24 -39.37 1.50
CA SER A 369 9.98 -38.74 0.41
C SER A 369 10.49 -37.35 0.80
N TYR A 370 9.76 -36.64 1.66
CA TYR A 370 10.05 -35.27 2.07
C TYR A 370 10.09 -35.15 3.60
N PRO A 371 11.22 -35.51 4.24
CA PRO A 371 11.30 -35.67 5.71
C PRO A 371 11.37 -34.32 6.47
N GLN A 372 11.38 -33.18 5.81
CA GLN A 372 11.43 -31.87 6.45
C GLN A 372 10.16 -31.62 7.27
N PRO A 373 10.26 -31.04 8.50
CA PRO A 373 9.11 -30.80 9.37
C PRO A 373 7.97 -30.03 8.71
N LEU A 374 8.30 -29.02 7.89
CA LEU A 374 7.32 -28.26 7.13
C LEU A 374 6.46 -29.16 6.23
N PHE A 375 7.08 -30.03 5.45
CA PHE A 375 6.37 -30.87 4.50
C PHE A 375 5.57 -31.95 5.20
N GLN A 376 6.12 -32.53 6.26
CA GLN A 376 5.38 -33.47 7.11
C GLN A 376 4.14 -32.82 7.74
N GLY A 377 4.29 -31.62 8.31
CA GLY A 377 3.19 -30.87 8.89
C GLY A 377 2.06 -30.58 7.88
N LEU A 378 2.42 -30.21 6.65
CA LEU A 378 1.44 -29.98 5.58
C LEU A 378 0.68 -31.25 5.17
N THR A 379 1.34 -32.41 5.14
CA THR A 379 0.64 -33.70 4.87
C THR A 379 -0.31 -34.09 5.98
N TYR A 380 0.05 -33.88 7.25
CA TYR A 380 -0.88 -34.10 8.37
C TYR A 380 -2.09 -33.18 8.30
N LYS A 381 -1.87 -31.88 8.01
CA LYS A 381 -2.95 -30.91 7.83
C LYS A 381 -3.92 -31.32 6.72
N SER A 382 -3.39 -31.76 5.57
CA SER A 382 -4.19 -32.19 4.43
C SER A 382 -5.02 -33.44 4.75
N TYR A 383 -4.42 -34.43 5.40
CA TYR A 383 -5.15 -35.63 5.84
C TYR A 383 -6.23 -35.32 6.89
N ALA A 384 -5.94 -34.42 7.84
CA ALA A 384 -6.92 -33.95 8.81
C ALA A 384 -8.16 -33.34 8.15
N GLY A 385 -7.97 -32.57 7.05
CA GLY A 385 -9.07 -32.03 6.27
C GLY A 385 -9.98 -33.14 5.67
N VAL A 386 -9.41 -34.22 5.17
CA VAL A 386 -10.17 -35.37 4.66
C VAL A 386 -10.97 -36.05 5.79
N LEU A 387 -10.36 -36.23 6.97
CA LEU A 387 -11.04 -36.80 8.14
C LEU A 387 -12.21 -35.91 8.60
N GLN A 388 -12.03 -34.58 8.55
CA GLN A 388 -13.09 -33.63 8.89
C GLN A 388 -14.28 -33.74 7.93
N ILE A 389 -14.04 -33.85 6.61
CA ILE A 389 -15.08 -34.10 5.60
C ILE A 389 -15.85 -35.39 5.88
N LEU A 390 -15.19 -36.42 6.39
CA LEU A 390 -15.82 -37.70 6.78
C LEU A 390 -16.57 -37.63 8.12
N GLY A 391 -16.58 -36.51 8.82
CA GLY A 391 -17.14 -36.36 10.16
C GLY A 391 -16.35 -37.11 11.25
N LYS A 392 -15.09 -37.52 10.97
CA LYS A 392 -14.18 -38.16 11.95
C LYS A 392 -13.41 -37.09 12.75
N PHE A 393 -14.15 -36.25 13.45
CA PHE A 393 -13.61 -35.02 14.08
C PHE A 393 -12.53 -35.30 15.10
N ASP A 394 -12.69 -36.30 15.97
CA ASP A 394 -11.67 -36.67 16.95
C ASP A 394 -10.32 -37.00 16.31
N GLN A 395 -10.33 -37.75 15.20
CA GLN A 395 -9.12 -38.08 14.45
C GLN A 395 -8.55 -36.86 13.74
N ALA A 396 -9.41 -36.02 13.14
CA ALA A 396 -9.01 -34.80 12.49
C ALA A 396 -8.30 -33.83 13.45
N LEU A 397 -8.84 -33.67 14.67
CA LEU A 397 -8.25 -32.82 15.71
C LEU A 397 -6.84 -33.28 16.10
N ILE A 398 -6.61 -34.63 16.19
CA ILE A 398 -5.30 -35.20 16.47
C ILE A 398 -4.31 -34.89 15.34
N GLU A 399 -4.71 -35.06 14.08
CA GLU A 399 -3.83 -34.84 12.95
C GLU A 399 -3.55 -33.31 12.75
N PHE A 400 -4.52 -32.43 13.00
CA PHE A 400 -4.28 -31.00 13.04
C PHE A 400 -3.30 -30.60 14.16
N ALA A 401 -3.38 -31.21 15.33
CA ALA A 401 -2.44 -30.96 16.42
C ALA A 401 -1.00 -31.42 16.08
N ARG A 402 -0.85 -32.56 15.37
CA ARG A 402 0.45 -33.01 14.85
C ARG A 402 1.02 -32.02 13.83
N ALA A 403 0.17 -31.56 12.91
CA ALA A 403 0.53 -30.55 11.94
C ALA A 403 1.01 -29.27 12.63
N GLU A 404 0.26 -28.75 13.59
CA GLU A 404 0.59 -27.57 14.38
C GLU A 404 1.96 -27.70 15.08
N THR A 405 2.22 -28.85 15.70
CA THR A 405 3.51 -29.12 16.38
C THR A 405 4.69 -29.05 15.43
N LEU A 406 4.55 -29.57 14.21
CA LEU A 406 5.62 -29.58 13.20
C LEU A 406 5.79 -28.24 12.48
N LEU A 407 4.70 -27.50 12.27
CA LEU A 407 4.69 -26.23 11.56
C LEU A 407 5.05 -25.03 12.45
N GLY A 408 4.88 -25.19 13.79
CA GLY A 408 5.27 -24.17 14.77
C GLY A 408 4.59 -22.82 14.56
N ASP A 409 5.34 -21.75 14.74
CA ASP A 409 4.88 -20.36 14.59
C ASP A 409 5.02 -19.84 13.13
N SER A 410 4.86 -20.72 12.17
CA SER A 410 4.80 -20.36 10.75
C SER A 410 3.37 -20.00 10.33
N LYS A 411 3.25 -19.37 9.14
CA LYS A 411 1.94 -19.10 8.51
C LYS A 411 1.11 -20.39 8.37
N GLU A 412 1.74 -21.47 7.97
CA GLU A 412 1.11 -22.79 7.81
C GLU A 412 0.69 -23.39 9.16
N GLY A 413 1.44 -23.12 10.22
CA GLY A 413 1.11 -23.49 11.59
C GLY A 413 -0.13 -22.74 12.09
N ASP A 414 -0.19 -21.45 11.86
CA ASP A 414 -1.37 -20.63 12.18
C ASP A 414 -2.61 -21.10 11.40
N GLN A 415 -2.46 -21.42 10.12
CA GLN A 415 -3.54 -22.02 9.33
C GLN A 415 -4.00 -23.37 9.89
N SER A 416 -3.08 -24.17 10.42
CA SER A 416 -3.43 -25.46 11.06
C SER A 416 -4.19 -25.23 12.37
N ARG A 417 -3.79 -24.25 13.19
CA ARG A 417 -4.50 -23.83 14.40
C ARG A 417 -5.92 -23.37 14.08
N LEU A 418 -6.08 -22.55 13.05
CA LEU A 418 -7.39 -22.10 12.56
C LEU A 418 -8.25 -23.29 12.13
N ALA A 419 -7.70 -24.19 11.30
CA ALA A 419 -8.41 -25.36 10.82
C ALA A 419 -8.84 -26.29 11.99
N ARG A 420 -7.99 -26.45 13.00
CA ARG A 420 -8.31 -27.21 14.22
C ARG A 420 -9.44 -26.56 15.03
N ALA A 421 -9.40 -25.24 15.20
CA ALA A 421 -10.47 -24.51 15.89
C ALA A 421 -11.80 -24.64 15.14
N MET A 422 -11.79 -24.51 13.82
CA MET A 422 -12.98 -24.70 12.99
C MET A 422 -13.46 -26.16 12.96
N CYS A 423 -12.56 -27.13 13.03
CA CYS A 423 -12.92 -28.55 13.17
C CYS A 423 -13.74 -28.78 14.44
N ALA A 424 -13.33 -28.22 15.58
CA ALA A 424 -14.10 -28.27 16.80
C ALA A 424 -15.46 -27.55 16.72
N PHE A 425 -15.50 -26.40 16.02
CA PHE A 425 -16.77 -25.71 15.74
C PHE A 425 -17.74 -26.64 14.97
N TYR A 426 -17.27 -27.33 13.93
CA TYR A 426 -18.10 -28.25 13.14
C TYR A 426 -18.50 -29.49 13.92
N ASP A 427 -17.70 -29.96 14.88
CA ASP A 427 -18.06 -31.03 15.81
C ASP A 427 -19.13 -30.57 16.81
N GLY A 428 -19.22 -29.28 17.11
CA GLY A 428 -20.20 -28.66 18.02
C GLY A 428 -19.62 -28.17 19.33
N ASP A 429 -18.31 -28.30 19.54
CA ASP A 429 -17.61 -27.69 20.68
C ASP A 429 -17.28 -26.23 20.40
N ILE A 430 -18.34 -25.41 20.37
CA ILE A 430 -18.25 -23.98 20.05
C ILE A 430 -17.45 -23.23 21.11
N ALA A 431 -17.55 -23.61 22.37
CA ALA A 431 -16.84 -22.96 23.47
C ALA A 431 -15.33 -23.11 23.34
N TRP A 432 -14.87 -24.32 23.01
CA TRP A 432 -13.46 -24.57 22.78
C TRP A 432 -12.97 -23.83 21.50
N ALA A 433 -13.74 -23.91 20.41
CA ALA A 433 -13.43 -23.20 19.16
C ALA A 433 -13.26 -21.69 19.39
N LYS A 434 -14.18 -21.05 20.14
CA LYS A 434 -14.11 -19.64 20.54
C LYS A 434 -12.78 -19.32 21.24
N THR A 435 -12.44 -20.12 22.26
CA THR A 435 -11.20 -19.90 23.02
C THR A 435 -9.95 -20.00 22.13
N GLN A 436 -9.90 -20.97 21.21
CA GLN A 436 -8.76 -21.12 20.29
C GLN A 436 -8.66 -19.96 19.30
N LEU A 437 -9.77 -19.50 18.76
CA LEU A 437 -9.80 -18.35 17.86
C LEU A 437 -9.37 -17.04 18.55
N GLU A 438 -9.79 -16.83 19.80
CA GLU A 438 -9.36 -15.67 20.59
C GLU A 438 -7.84 -15.66 20.85
N VAL A 439 -7.25 -16.84 21.09
CA VAL A 439 -5.80 -16.99 21.24
C VAL A 439 -5.11 -16.70 19.90
N LEU A 440 -5.63 -17.23 18.81
CA LEU A 440 -5.08 -17.07 17.48
C LEU A 440 -5.04 -15.59 17.06
N LEU A 441 -6.11 -14.84 17.31
CA LEU A 441 -6.18 -13.38 17.02
C LEU A 441 -5.10 -12.54 17.71
N LYS A 442 -4.60 -12.99 18.87
CA LYS A 442 -3.57 -12.28 19.64
C LYS A 442 -2.14 -12.58 19.18
N SER A 443 -1.93 -13.67 18.46
CA SER A 443 -0.60 -14.25 18.20
C SER A 443 -0.18 -14.28 16.74
N THR A 444 -1.07 -13.96 15.77
CA THR A 444 -0.83 -14.23 14.35
C THR A 444 -0.38 -13.03 13.51
N SER A 445 0.21 -13.34 12.33
CA SER A 445 0.47 -12.40 11.26
C SER A 445 -0.83 -11.81 10.67
N LYS A 446 -0.77 -10.58 10.11
CA LYS A 446 -1.94 -9.85 9.60
C LYS A 446 -2.79 -10.62 8.57
N GLU A 447 -2.21 -11.54 7.82
CA GLU A 447 -2.93 -12.27 6.75
C GLU A 447 -3.88 -13.35 7.32
N ILE A 448 -3.43 -14.10 8.33
CA ILE A 448 -4.26 -15.12 8.97
C ILE A 448 -5.23 -14.51 9.97
N ALA A 449 -4.86 -13.34 10.50
CA ALA A 449 -5.75 -12.59 11.37
C ALA A 449 -7.10 -12.25 10.70
N ASN A 450 -7.14 -12.03 9.39
CA ASN A 450 -8.40 -11.75 8.68
C ASN A 450 -9.31 -12.98 8.59
N ASP A 451 -8.77 -14.16 8.20
CA ASP A 451 -9.56 -15.38 8.12
C ASP A 451 -10.00 -15.87 9.51
N ALA A 452 -9.09 -15.76 10.49
CA ALA A 452 -9.40 -16.06 11.89
C ALA A 452 -10.39 -15.03 12.47
N LEU A 453 -10.30 -13.77 12.04
CA LEU A 453 -11.17 -12.70 12.50
C LEU A 453 -12.62 -12.92 12.03
N GLU A 454 -12.85 -13.28 10.76
CA GLU A 454 -14.21 -13.55 10.26
C GLU A 454 -14.88 -14.65 11.09
N ASN A 455 -14.17 -15.77 11.34
CA ASN A 455 -14.72 -16.88 12.12
C ASN A 455 -14.83 -16.55 13.63
N ALA A 456 -13.87 -15.81 14.18
CA ALA A 456 -13.93 -15.37 15.57
C ALA A 456 -15.05 -14.35 15.81
N LEU A 457 -15.27 -13.45 14.86
CA LEU A 457 -16.37 -12.48 14.90
C LEU A 457 -17.72 -13.19 14.79
N LEU A 458 -17.86 -14.16 13.86
CA LEU A 458 -19.05 -15.00 13.79
C LEU A 458 -19.39 -15.61 15.14
N ILE A 459 -18.42 -16.21 15.83
CA ILE A 459 -18.66 -16.87 17.11
C ILE A 459 -18.82 -15.83 18.24
N ALA A 460 -17.97 -14.81 18.28
CA ALA A 460 -17.98 -13.83 19.37
C ALA A 460 -19.23 -12.94 19.35
N ALA A 461 -19.60 -12.41 18.18
CA ALA A 461 -20.78 -11.56 18.03
C ALA A 461 -22.07 -12.31 18.41
N ASN A 462 -22.14 -13.59 18.05
CA ASN A 462 -23.32 -14.43 18.27
C ASN A 462 -23.28 -15.26 19.59
N SER A 463 -22.44 -14.86 20.53
CA SER A 463 -22.30 -15.53 21.83
C SER A 463 -22.31 -14.57 23.03
N VAL A 464 -22.69 -13.31 22.82
CA VAL A 464 -22.70 -12.29 23.89
C VAL A 464 -23.88 -12.51 24.82
N GLU A 465 -25.08 -12.71 24.28
CA GLU A 465 -26.32 -12.89 25.02
C GLU A 465 -26.74 -14.38 25.09
N ASP A 466 -26.36 -15.18 24.10
CA ASP A 466 -26.68 -16.62 24.00
C ASP A 466 -25.51 -17.50 24.43
N THR A 467 -25.51 -17.96 25.68
CA THR A 467 -24.54 -18.95 26.18
C THR A 467 -24.88 -20.38 25.75
N SER A 468 -26.05 -20.61 25.14
CA SER A 468 -26.44 -21.91 24.57
C SER A 468 -25.89 -22.12 23.17
N TYR A 469 -25.47 -21.05 22.49
CA TYR A 469 -25.00 -21.05 21.10
C TYR A 469 -26.05 -21.58 20.10
N GLU A 470 -27.35 -21.41 20.35
CA GLU A 470 -28.39 -22.02 19.52
C GLU A 470 -28.30 -21.62 18.07
N GLY A 471 -28.15 -20.32 17.77
CA GLY A 471 -27.96 -19.82 16.41
C GLY A 471 -26.74 -20.41 15.73
N LEU A 472 -25.61 -20.49 16.44
CA LEU A 472 -24.35 -21.07 15.95
C LEU A 472 -24.46 -22.57 15.74
N GLN A 473 -25.20 -23.30 16.59
CA GLN A 473 -25.46 -24.74 16.39
C GLN A 473 -26.29 -25.02 15.12
N ILE A 474 -27.16 -24.08 14.74
CA ILE A 474 -27.95 -24.19 13.51
C ILE A 474 -27.09 -23.88 12.27
N ILE A 475 -26.35 -22.74 12.27
CA ILE A 475 -25.59 -22.30 11.09
C ILE A 475 -24.37 -23.20 10.80
N ARG A 476 -23.77 -23.85 11.80
CA ARG A 476 -22.62 -24.74 11.58
C ARG A 476 -22.92 -25.90 10.62
N LYS A 477 -24.17 -26.35 10.59
CA LYS A 477 -24.56 -27.50 9.76
C LYS A 477 -24.48 -27.21 8.25
N PRO A 478 -25.07 -26.13 7.70
CA PRO A 478 -24.83 -25.78 6.31
C PRO A 478 -23.37 -25.43 6.01
N MET A 479 -22.63 -24.79 6.94
CA MET A 479 -21.21 -24.52 6.75
C MET A 479 -20.37 -25.80 6.66
N LEU A 480 -20.71 -26.84 7.41
CA LEU A 480 -20.06 -28.15 7.29
C LEU A 480 -20.35 -28.78 5.93
N LEU A 481 -21.60 -28.71 5.43
CA LEU A 481 -21.97 -29.23 4.12
C LEU A 481 -21.20 -28.54 2.98
N GLU A 482 -20.94 -27.23 3.09
CA GLU A 482 -20.07 -26.52 2.15
C GLU A 482 -18.66 -27.11 2.12
N ILE A 483 -18.03 -27.33 3.29
CA ILE A 483 -16.69 -27.93 3.37
C ILE A 483 -16.67 -29.35 2.82
N MET A 484 -17.77 -30.09 2.99
CA MET A 484 -17.94 -31.41 2.39
C MET A 484 -18.16 -31.38 0.86
N GLY A 485 -18.16 -30.19 0.25
CA GLY A 485 -18.41 -30.00 -1.17
C GLY A 485 -19.85 -30.23 -1.59
N GLN A 486 -20.78 -30.38 -0.63
CA GLN A 486 -22.21 -30.64 -0.87
C GLN A 486 -22.97 -29.32 -0.98
N LYS A 487 -22.63 -28.50 -1.97
CA LYS A 487 -23.08 -27.12 -2.10
C LYS A 487 -24.60 -26.95 -2.21
N GLU A 488 -25.26 -27.81 -2.98
CA GLU A 488 -26.72 -27.79 -3.13
C GLU A 488 -27.42 -28.17 -1.82
N ALA A 489 -26.90 -29.17 -1.11
CA ALA A 489 -27.42 -29.54 0.21
C ALA A 489 -27.15 -28.43 1.25
N ALA A 490 -26.00 -27.77 1.19
CA ALA A 490 -25.68 -26.62 2.02
C ALA A 490 -26.65 -25.46 1.78
N LEU A 491 -26.95 -25.14 0.50
CA LEU A 491 -27.91 -24.09 0.16
C LEU A 491 -29.30 -24.39 0.73
N MET A 492 -29.79 -25.61 0.55
CA MET A 492 -31.07 -26.05 1.13
C MET A 492 -31.07 -25.93 2.67
N ALA A 493 -29.95 -26.28 3.31
CA ALA A 493 -29.82 -26.16 4.76
C ALA A 493 -29.78 -24.68 5.21
N TYR A 494 -29.15 -23.78 4.45
CA TYR A 494 -29.21 -22.34 4.71
C TYR A 494 -30.61 -21.77 4.55
N GLU A 495 -31.38 -22.20 3.53
CA GLU A 495 -32.77 -21.79 3.34
C GLU A 495 -33.68 -22.22 4.49
N GLN A 496 -33.43 -23.39 5.06
CA GLN A 496 -34.13 -23.87 6.24
C GLN A 496 -33.73 -23.07 7.49
N ALA A 497 -32.43 -22.86 7.71
CA ALA A 497 -31.89 -22.09 8.80
C ALA A 497 -32.40 -20.63 8.75
N GLN A 498 -32.51 -20.02 7.58
CA GLN A 498 -33.03 -18.67 7.40
C GLN A 498 -34.45 -18.51 7.95
N LYS A 499 -35.31 -19.50 7.84
CA LYS A 499 -36.69 -19.44 8.33
C LYS A 499 -36.75 -19.46 9.86
N VAL A 500 -35.80 -20.12 10.50
CA VAL A 500 -35.74 -20.28 11.96
C VAL A 500 -35.01 -19.11 12.62
N LEU A 501 -33.96 -18.58 11.97
CA LEU A 501 -33.03 -17.62 12.55
C LEU A 501 -33.38 -16.14 12.26
N ILE A 502 -34.52 -15.83 11.69
CA ILE A 502 -34.89 -14.48 11.24
C ILE A 502 -34.82 -13.39 12.33
N ALA A 503 -34.96 -13.77 13.59
CA ALA A 503 -34.86 -12.89 14.76
C ALA A 503 -33.60 -13.15 15.60
N ASN A 504 -32.69 -13.98 15.13
CA ASN A 504 -31.47 -14.34 15.86
C ASN A 504 -30.30 -13.46 15.42
N GLU A 505 -29.35 -13.20 16.30
CA GLU A 505 -28.17 -12.36 16.02
C GLU A 505 -27.35 -12.90 14.84
N VAL A 506 -27.30 -14.22 14.61
CA VAL A 506 -26.56 -14.87 13.53
C VAL A 506 -27.20 -14.70 12.14
N TYR A 507 -28.33 -13.98 12.03
CA TYR A 507 -29.11 -13.90 10.79
C TYR A 507 -28.38 -13.19 9.65
N ASP A 508 -27.64 -12.12 9.93
CA ASP A 508 -26.87 -11.41 8.92
C ASP A 508 -25.62 -12.20 8.47
N ASP A 509 -24.96 -12.91 9.38
CA ASP A 509 -23.91 -13.89 9.04
C ASP A 509 -24.44 -15.00 8.12
N LEU A 510 -25.62 -15.53 8.43
CA LEU A 510 -26.27 -16.54 7.60
C LEU A 510 -26.56 -16.00 6.20
N LEU A 511 -27.09 -14.79 6.08
CA LEU A 511 -27.40 -14.16 4.79
C LEU A 511 -26.13 -13.94 3.97
N LEU A 512 -25.04 -13.48 4.60
CA LEU A 512 -23.76 -13.32 3.95
C LEU A 512 -23.24 -14.62 3.36
N LYS A 513 -23.21 -15.70 4.17
CA LYS A 513 -22.71 -17.02 3.74
C LYS A 513 -23.60 -17.61 2.66
N LYS A 514 -24.92 -17.57 2.83
CA LYS A 514 -25.88 -18.02 1.81
C LYS A 514 -25.72 -17.30 0.50
N GLY A 515 -25.65 -15.95 0.52
CA GLY A 515 -25.49 -15.15 -0.69
C GLY A 515 -24.16 -15.41 -1.42
N LYS A 516 -23.06 -15.61 -0.68
CA LYS A 516 -21.77 -16.03 -1.26
C LYS A 516 -21.88 -17.40 -1.94
N LEU A 517 -22.54 -18.37 -1.32
CA LEU A 517 -22.79 -19.70 -1.91
C LEU A 517 -23.69 -19.63 -3.16
N GLU A 518 -24.71 -18.79 -3.15
CA GLU A 518 -25.58 -18.56 -4.31
C GLU A 518 -24.78 -18.00 -5.50
N LEU A 519 -23.84 -17.05 -5.27
CA LEU A 519 -22.92 -16.56 -6.31
C LEU A 519 -22.02 -17.66 -6.83
N GLU A 520 -21.48 -18.48 -5.94
CA GLU A 520 -20.61 -19.61 -6.32
C GLU A 520 -21.32 -20.66 -7.18
N LEU A 521 -22.62 -20.83 -6.97
CA LEU A 521 -23.51 -21.70 -7.76
C LEU A 521 -24.09 -20.98 -9.01
N ALA A 522 -23.62 -19.76 -9.32
CA ALA A 522 -24.13 -18.93 -10.40
C ALA A 522 -25.65 -18.65 -10.32
N LEU A 523 -26.21 -18.66 -9.11
CA LEU A 523 -27.59 -18.28 -8.82
C LEU A 523 -27.69 -16.78 -8.55
N ASP A 524 -27.17 -15.98 -9.47
CA ASP A 524 -26.97 -14.53 -9.29
C ASP A 524 -28.25 -13.77 -8.92
N LYS A 525 -29.42 -14.19 -9.44
CA LYS A 525 -30.69 -13.57 -9.08
C LYS A 525 -31.07 -13.79 -7.62
N ASN A 526 -30.81 -14.99 -7.09
CA ASN A 526 -31.06 -15.32 -5.70
C ASN A 526 -30.07 -14.55 -4.82
N ALA A 527 -28.80 -14.54 -5.21
CA ALA A 527 -27.74 -13.80 -4.54
C ALA A 527 -28.07 -12.30 -4.43
N ALA A 528 -28.49 -11.65 -5.52
CA ALA A 528 -28.93 -10.26 -5.50
C ALA A 528 -30.04 -10.01 -4.48
N ASN A 529 -31.05 -10.89 -4.44
CA ASN A 529 -32.12 -10.77 -3.45
C ASN A 529 -31.61 -10.99 -2.01
N THR A 530 -30.77 -11.99 -1.79
CA THR A 530 -30.19 -12.29 -0.47
C THR A 530 -29.35 -11.10 0.06
N PHE A 531 -28.50 -10.50 -0.79
CA PHE A 531 -27.70 -9.34 -0.40
C PHE A 531 -28.52 -8.06 -0.23
N LEU A 532 -29.62 -7.91 -0.97
CA LEU A 532 -30.55 -6.81 -0.73
C LEU A 532 -31.24 -6.94 0.64
N ILE A 533 -31.61 -8.15 1.04
CA ILE A 533 -32.15 -8.43 2.37
C ILE A 533 -31.08 -8.11 3.42
N LEU A 534 -29.83 -8.54 3.21
CA LEU A 534 -28.71 -8.25 4.11
C LEU A 534 -28.45 -6.75 4.25
N GLN A 535 -28.51 -5.96 3.17
CA GLN A 535 -28.37 -4.50 3.25
C GLN A 535 -29.40 -3.86 4.19
N ASN A 536 -30.64 -4.40 4.20
CA ASN A 536 -31.70 -3.90 5.06
C ASN A 536 -31.60 -4.42 6.51
N ALA A 537 -31.08 -5.64 6.69
CA ALA A 537 -30.91 -6.28 8.00
C ALA A 537 -29.68 -5.76 8.74
N ALA A 538 -28.55 -5.64 8.05
CA ALA A 538 -27.27 -5.26 8.66
C ALA A 538 -27.22 -3.79 9.13
N GLY A 539 -28.08 -2.91 8.59
CA GLY A 539 -28.08 -1.49 8.97
C GLY A 539 -26.69 -0.84 8.91
N GLU A 540 -26.16 -0.39 10.05
CA GLU A 540 -24.78 0.09 10.23
C GLU A 540 -23.83 -1.04 10.71
N GLY A 541 -24.28 -2.31 10.64
CA GLY A 541 -23.57 -3.47 11.14
C GLY A 541 -22.32 -3.85 10.32
N MET A 542 -21.64 -4.87 10.81
CA MET A 542 -20.33 -5.33 10.33
C MET A 542 -20.35 -5.71 8.84
N TRP A 543 -21.42 -6.32 8.34
CA TRP A 543 -21.52 -6.82 6.96
C TRP A 543 -22.10 -5.83 5.96
N ARG A 544 -22.24 -4.57 6.33
CA ARG A 544 -22.80 -3.53 5.46
C ARG A 544 -22.00 -3.36 4.17
N GLN A 545 -20.68 -3.34 4.26
CA GLN A 545 -19.80 -3.16 3.10
C GLN A 545 -19.89 -4.35 2.13
N GLU A 546 -19.88 -5.57 2.68
CA GLU A 546 -20.05 -6.82 1.94
C GLU A 546 -21.39 -6.86 1.23
N ALA A 547 -22.46 -6.49 1.90
CA ALA A 547 -23.81 -6.49 1.35
C ALA A 547 -23.93 -5.60 0.11
N TYR A 548 -23.37 -4.38 0.15
CA TYR A 548 -23.36 -3.48 -1.01
C TYR A 548 -22.49 -4.00 -2.14
N PHE A 549 -21.28 -4.47 -1.84
CA PHE A 549 -20.37 -4.98 -2.87
C PHE A 549 -20.93 -6.22 -3.58
N TYR A 550 -21.36 -7.22 -2.82
CA TYR A 550 -21.86 -8.46 -3.41
C TYR A 550 -23.23 -8.29 -4.11
N TYR A 551 -24.04 -7.35 -3.67
CA TYR A 551 -25.25 -6.96 -4.41
C TYR A 551 -24.90 -6.41 -5.79
N GLY A 552 -23.97 -5.45 -5.87
CA GLY A 552 -23.47 -4.91 -7.13
C GLY A 552 -22.85 -5.99 -8.01
N LYS A 553 -22.07 -6.92 -7.44
CA LYS A 553 -21.48 -8.06 -8.15
C LYS A 553 -22.52 -9.00 -8.73
N ALA A 554 -23.57 -9.35 -7.98
CA ALA A 554 -24.64 -10.20 -8.45
C ALA A 554 -25.40 -9.56 -9.64
N LEU A 555 -25.70 -8.26 -9.55
CA LEU A 555 -26.32 -7.52 -10.66
C LEU A 555 -25.40 -7.43 -11.88
N PHE A 556 -24.10 -7.25 -11.67
CA PHE A 556 -23.08 -7.23 -12.73
C PHE A 556 -23.06 -8.57 -13.49
N ASN A 557 -23.03 -9.69 -12.77
CA ASN A 557 -23.08 -11.03 -13.37
C ASN A 557 -24.35 -11.23 -14.21
N LEU A 558 -25.51 -10.74 -13.73
CA LEU A 558 -26.78 -10.78 -14.42
C LEU A 558 -26.86 -9.85 -15.65
N LYS A 559 -25.89 -8.96 -15.82
CA LYS A 559 -25.96 -7.85 -16.78
C LYS A 559 -27.22 -6.98 -16.57
N ASP A 560 -27.65 -6.83 -15.31
CA ASP A 560 -28.82 -6.04 -14.96
C ASP A 560 -28.53 -4.54 -15.20
N PRO A 561 -29.49 -3.77 -15.76
CA PRO A 561 -29.31 -2.32 -15.97
C PRO A 561 -29.01 -1.52 -14.69
N LYS A 562 -29.32 -2.06 -13.52
CA LYS A 562 -29.02 -1.43 -12.22
C LYS A 562 -27.61 -1.71 -11.71
N ALA A 563 -26.84 -2.55 -12.42
CA ALA A 563 -25.51 -2.97 -11.95
C ALA A 563 -24.55 -1.79 -11.81
N GLU A 564 -24.51 -0.89 -12.81
CA GLU A 564 -23.65 0.31 -12.78
C GLU A 564 -23.95 1.16 -11.55
N GLN A 565 -25.21 1.51 -11.32
CA GLN A 565 -25.63 2.30 -10.16
C GLN A 565 -25.28 1.61 -8.82
N ALA A 566 -25.47 0.28 -8.73
CA ALA A 566 -25.18 -0.44 -7.50
C ALA A 566 -23.66 -0.47 -7.18
N VAL A 567 -22.82 -0.57 -8.21
CA VAL A 567 -21.36 -0.51 -8.07
C VAL A 567 -20.90 0.91 -7.71
N GLU A 568 -21.49 1.93 -8.35
CA GLU A 568 -21.25 3.34 -8.01
C GLU A 568 -21.66 3.66 -6.57
N ASP A 569 -22.84 3.20 -6.12
CA ASP A 569 -23.31 3.36 -4.75
C ASP A 569 -22.33 2.77 -3.73
N TYR A 570 -21.71 1.61 -4.04
CA TYR A 570 -20.64 1.06 -3.21
C TYR A 570 -19.42 1.98 -3.15
N LEU A 571 -18.94 2.45 -4.31
CA LEU A 571 -17.75 3.30 -4.39
C LEU A 571 -17.93 4.64 -3.67
N LEU A 572 -19.14 5.22 -3.76
CA LEU A 572 -19.48 6.46 -3.05
C LEU A 572 -19.57 6.29 -1.54
N LYS A 573 -20.14 5.17 -1.07
CA LYS A 573 -20.31 4.89 0.36
C LYS A 573 -19.01 4.42 1.03
N PHE A 574 -18.16 3.71 0.30
CA PHE A 574 -16.95 3.06 0.81
C PHE A 574 -15.72 3.38 -0.06
N PRO A 575 -15.31 4.66 -0.20
CA PRO A 575 -14.22 5.06 -1.10
C PRO A 575 -12.87 4.43 -0.75
N ASN A 576 -12.67 4.03 0.50
CA ASN A 576 -11.49 3.32 1.01
C ASN A 576 -11.85 1.92 1.55
N GLY A 577 -12.92 1.32 1.05
CA GLY A 577 -13.41 0.03 1.49
C GLY A 577 -12.53 -1.14 0.99
N PHE A 578 -12.70 -2.30 1.62
CA PHE A 578 -11.94 -3.51 1.29
C PHE A 578 -12.10 -3.97 -0.16
N TYR A 579 -13.28 -3.76 -0.76
CA TYR A 579 -13.58 -4.18 -2.13
C TYR A 579 -13.47 -3.04 -3.15
N THR A 580 -12.94 -1.87 -2.79
CA THR A 580 -12.92 -0.68 -3.66
C THR A 580 -12.20 -0.93 -4.98
N GLU A 581 -11.07 -1.64 -4.98
CA GLU A 581 -10.34 -1.96 -6.22
C GLU A 581 -11.12 -2.92 -7.13
N LYS A 582 -11.79 -3.92 -6.55
CA LYS A 582 -12.66 -4.83 -7.32
C LYS A 582 -13.86 -4.08 -7.90
N ALA A 583 -14.47 -3.21 -7.12
CA ALA A 583 -15.59 -2.40 -7.57
C ALA A 583 -15.18 -1.42 -8.68
N ARG A 584 -14.00 -0.78 -8.57
CA ARG A 584 -13.44 0.07 -9.63
C ARG A 584 -13.18 -0.72 -10.92
N ALA A 585 -12.62 -1.93 -10.80
CA ALA A 585 -12.42 -2.80 -11.95
C ALA A 585 -13.73 -3.13 -12.66
N MET A 586 -14.79 -3.45 -11.91
CA MET A 586 -16.14 -3.66 -12.46
C MET A 586 -16.71 -2.39 -13.09
N TYR A 587 -16.59 -1.24 -12.43
CA TYR A 587 -17.12 0.04 -12.92
C TYR A 587 -16.52 0.45 -14.26
N ARG A 588 -15.20 0.24 -14.44
CA ARG A 588 -14.52 0.53 -15.71
C ARG A 588 -15.09 -0.23 -16.90
N THR A 589 -15.69 -1.41 -16.69
CA THR A 589 -16.29 -2.21 -17.78
C THR A 589 -17.61 -1.64 -18.29
N PHE A 590 -18.28 -0.77 -17.55
CA PHE A 590 -19.50 -0.08 -18.01
C PHE A 590 -19.18 1.11 -18.93
N SER A 591 -17.96 1.65 -18.84
CA SER A 591 -17.52 2.83 -19.61
C SER A 591 -16.88 2.46 -20.95
N THR A 592 -16.74 1.17 -21.24
CA THR A 592 -16.23 0.61 -22.51
C THR A 592 -17.34 0.04 -23.35
#